data_37994cbb6786d9ee22c0a04c71cb3476
#
_entry.id   37994cbb6786d9ee22c0a04c71cb3476
#
_cell.length_a   1.000
_cell.length_b   1.000
_cell.length_c   1.000
_cell.angle_alpha   90.00
_cell.angle_beta   90.00
_cell.angle_gamma   90.00
#
_symmetry.space_group_name_H-M   'P 1'
#
loop_
_entity.id
_entity.type
_entity.pdbx_description
1 polymer ?
#
loop_
_entity_poly.entity_id
_entity_poly.type
_entity_poly.pdbx_seq_one_letter_code
_entity_poly.pdbx_strand_id
1 'polypeptide(L)'
;MRSLKNVPSKITQEWSEGIKRLIRSDPALVVKNMFKFDMIPTQAQILRDIFDNSIKDLRIISGHGTGKSTILLYTSLLWQLLHGPDTLSLILSPTHRQSLNMIGALKQALSTAFPDIPAGVNASGWIINDRLRKQILMTSTDQPERIQGLHFENLLVGVDEGTGVPDAVFSGAKSILSTPNSKLVVATNPTKKNWVFVSLDSADKVYTLSTIDIKAETDSCKAAGSLRKDFISDNFIESYKNASDDEKRIRLLGEWPSNTSNSFYFSARPRTENDSLNDVLTVGIDLAGVGRDKTTLTACLDYTIVESCEIPSPKNITKHNTAIKTVIDKYKHNRYNGKENIRFNIFVDLTGQLIEYKIDFPYTPVLFSAKHDPKYANIRSEMLDMVTEASVNSTLIVDKDVDLSHVKIEADNVERLVNAEGRIQITKPSKSTDYLDSLAICWANHIHERPVDLNDRIKDVIAEHRKKVR
;
A
#
# COMPACT_ATOMS: atom_id res chain seq x y z
N MET A 1 -9.60 -35.41 -9.62
CA MET A 1 -10.84 -34.86 -9.02
C MET A 1 -11.56 -35.95 -8.26
N ARG A 2 -11.30 -36.12 -6.96
CA ARG A 2 -12.11 -37.01 -6.11
C ARG A 2 -13.30 -36.22 -5.59
N SER A 3 -14.48 -36.66 -5.94
CA SER A 3 -15.78 -36.10 -5.60
C SER A 3 -15.91 -35.91 -4.08
N LEU A 4 -16.11 -34.66 -3.67
CA LEU A 4 -16.53 -34.25 -2.31
C LEU A 4 -17.99 -34.67 -2.07
N LYS A 5 -18.27 -35.97 -2.08
CA LYS A 5 -19.65 -36.48 -2.03
C LYS A 5 -20.28 -36.51 -0.63
N ASN A 6 -19.55 -36.19 0.45
CA ASN A 6 -20.14 -36.29 1.80
C ASN A 6 -19.64 -35.19 2.72
N VAL A 7 -20.08 -33.93 2.50
CA VAL A 7 -20.14 -32.96 3.62
C VAL A 7 -21.44 -33.34 4.39
N PRO A 8 -21.37 -33.71 5.67
CA PRO A 8 -22.54 -34.09 6.43
C PRO A 8 -23.63 -33.03 6.40
N SER A 9 -24.87 -33.45 6.28
CA SER A 9 -26.07 -32.61 6.23
C SER A 9 -26.17 -31.58 7.38
N LYS A 10 -25.48 -31.80 8.48
CA LYS A 10 -25.45 -30.90 9.65
C LYS A 10 -24.81 -29.55 9.40
N ILE A 11 -23.84 -29.41 8.47
CA ILE A 11 -23.23 -28.11 8.11
C ILE A 11 -24.06 -27.40 7.02
N THR A 12 -24.88 -28.13 6.30
CA THR A 12 -25.70 -27.61 5.21
C THR A 12 -27.13 -27.27 5.65
N GLN A 13 -27.54 -27.63 6.88
CA GLN A 13 -28.82 -27.20 7.45
C GLN A 13 -28.80 -25.68 7.62
N GLU A 14 -29.89 -25.02 7.23
CA GLU A 14 -30.13 -23.64 7.64
C GLU A 14 -30.06 -23.55 9.16
N TRP A 15 -29.13 -22.73 9.66
CA TRP A 15 -29.01 -22.50 11.09
C TRP A 15 -30.30 -21.92 11.62
N SER A 16 -30.69 -22.36 12.81
CA SER A 16 -31.92 -21.88 13.41
C SER A 16 -31.94 -20.36 13.48
N GLU A 17 -33.06 -19.73 13.30
CA GLU A 17 -33.25 -18.30 13.41
C GLU A 17 -32.76 -17.75 14.77
N GLY A 18 -32.72 -18.60 15.80
CA GLY A 18 -32.13 -18.27 17.10
C GLY A 18 -30.63 -17.99 17.02
N ILE A 19 -29.88 -18.81 16.29
CA ILE A 19 -28.42 -18.60 16.10
C ILE A 19 -28.17 -17.35 15.24
N LYS A 20 -28.93 -17.14 14.18
CA LYS A 20 -28.82 -15.94 13.34
C LYS A 20 -29.12 -14.66 14.14
N ARG A 21 -30.14 -14.69 15.01
CA ARG A 21 -30.42 -13.58 15.94
C ARG A 21 -29.26 -13.35 16.91
N LEU A 22 -28.69 -14.42 17.45
CA LEU A 22 -27.59 -14.32 18.37
C LEU A 22 -26.33 -13.76 17.69
N ILE A 23 -26.03 -14.15 16.44
CA ILE A 23 -24.92 -13.57 15.69
C ILE A 23 -25.10 -12.05 15.51
N ARG A 24 -26.34 -11.58 15.31
CA ARG A 24 -26.59 -10.13 15.17
C ARG A 24 -26.54 -9.36 16.48
N SER A 25 -26.91 -10.00 17.60
CA SER A 25 -26.96 -9.32 18.92
C SER A 25 -25.70 -9.50 19.75
N ASP A 26 -25.12 -10.70 19.77
CA ASP A 26 -23.90 -11.02 20.51
C ASP A 26 -23.07 -12.09 19.78
N PRO A 27 -22.39 -11.71 18.69
CA PRO A 27 -21.56 -12.62 17.91
C PRO A 27 -20.41 -13.22 18.73
N ALA A 28 -19.89 -12.49 19.74
CA ALA A 28 -18.83 -12.98 20.61
C ALA A 28 -19.28 -14.17 21.46
N LEU A 29 -20.53 -14.19 21.90
CA LEU A 29 -21.09 -15.34 22.62
C LEU A 29 -21.19 -16.58 21.72
N VAL A 30 -21.48 -16.42 20.43
CA VAL A 30 -21.47 -17.52 19.45
C VAL A 30 -20.04 -18.05 19.30
N VAL A 31 -19.05 -17.15 19.18
CA VAL A 31 -17.62 -17.54 19.08
C VAL A 31 -17.20 -18.32 20.33
N LYS A 32 -17.54 -17.84 21.53
CA LYS A 32 -17.21 -18.50 22.80
C LYS A 32 -17.83 -19.90 22.88
N ASN A 33 -19.09 -20.03 22.54
CA ASN A 33 -19.82 -21.29 22.73
C ASN A 33 -19.47 -22.34 21.66
N MET A 34 -19.35 -21.93 20.40
CA MET A 34 -19.09 -22.85 19.28
C MET A 34 -17.60 -23.14 19.11
N PHE A 35 -16.77 -22.12 19.11
CA PHE A 35 -15.35 -22.24 18.78
C PHE A 35 -14.44 -22.26 20.03
N LYS A 36 -15.03 -22.18 21.25
CA LYS A 36 -14.31 -22.19 22.53
C LYS A 36 -13.23 -21.09 22.62
N PHE A 37 -13.50 -19.95 21.97
CA PHE A 37 -12.60 -18.82 21.98
C PHE A 37 -13.21 -17.63 22.74
N ASP A 38 -12.51 -17.19 23.78
CA ASP A 38 -12.93 -16.08 24.64
C ASP A 38 -12.39 -14.76 24.08
N MET A 39 -13.26 -13.90 23.60
CA MET A 39 -12.89 -12.56 23.11
C MET A 39 -12.83 -11.58 24.28
N ILE A 40 -11.86 -10.67 24.26
CA ILE A 40 -11.87 -9.52 25.17
C ILE A 40 -12.98 -8.53 24.77
N PRO A 41 -13.43 -7.65 25.68
CA PRO A 41 -14.53 -6.71 25.43
C PRO A 41 -14.36 -5.88 24.15
N THR A 42 -13.15 -5.34 23.91
CA THR A 42 -12.86 -4.57 22.68
C THR A 42 -13.04 -5.41 21.42
N GLN A 43 -12.55 -6.64 21.36
CA GLN A 43 -12.74 -7.53 20.21
C GLN A 43 -14.21 -7.92 20.04
N ALA A 44 -14.92 -8.17 21.14
CA ALA A 44 -16.35 -8.46 21.12
C ALA A 44 -17.16 -7.27 20.60
N GLN A 45 -16.78 -6.03 20.95
CA GLN A 45 -17.42 -4.83 20.43
C GLN A 45 -17.18 -4.64 18.92
N ILE A 46 -15.93 -4.82 18.47
CA ILE A 46 -15.61 -4.77 17.04
C ILE A 46 -16.44 -5.80 16.25
N LEU A 47 -16.54 -7.02 16.78
CA LEU A 47 -17.30 -8.06 16.12
C LEU A 47 -18.80 -7.71 16.07
N ARG A 48 -19.38 -7.10 17.10
CA ARG A 48 -20.76 -6.59 17.10
C ARG A 48 -20.95 -5.52 16.00
N ASP A 49 -20.06 -4.57 15.92
CA ASP A 49 -20.13 -3.49 14.92
C ASP A 49 -19.98 -4.03 13.48
N ILE A 50 -19.19 -5.09 13.29
CA ILE A 50 -19.11 -5.77 11.99
C ILE A 50 -20.46 -6.36 11.59
N PHE A 51 -21.26 -6.89 12.53
CA PHE A 51 -22.57 -7.46 12.24
C PHE A 51 -23.73 -6.45 12.34
N ASP A 52 -23.44 -5.18 12.62
CA ASP A 52 -24.39 -4.08 12.44
C ASP A 52 -24.59 -3.79 10.95
N ASN A 53 -25.84 -3.79 10.50
CA ASN A 53 -26.20 -3.56 9.10
C ASN A 53 -25.94 -2.12 8.63
N SER A 54 -25.86 -1.15 9.54
CA SER A 54 -25.56 0.24 9.22
C SER A 54 -24.09 0.47 8.86
N ILE A 55 -23.19 -0.40 9.32
CA ILE A 55 -21.74 -0.31 9.09
C ILE A 55 -21.37 -1.22 7.91
N LYS A 56 -20.97 -0.66 6.77
CA LYS A 56 -20.55 -1.39 5.56
C LYS A 56 -19.06 -1.48 5.39
N ASP A 57 -18.32 -0.47 5.82
CA ASP A 57 -16.86 -0.37 5.76
C ASP A 57 -16.29 -0.13 7.16
N LEU A 58 -15.65 -1.15 7.74
CA LEU A 58 -15.03 -1.07 9.06
C LEU A 58 -13.51 -1.25 8.96
N ARG A 59 -12.77 -0.37 9.62
CA ARG A 59 -11.30 -0.37 9.63
C ARG A 59 -10.76 -0.64 11.04
N ILE A 60 -9.74 -1.49 11.12
CA ILE A 60 -9.03 -1.84 12.36
C ILE A 60 -7.56 -1.49 12.16
N ILE A 61 -7.16 -0.33 12.65
CA ILE A 61 -5.77 0.12 12.64
C ILE A 61 -5.19 -0.24 14.01
N SER A 62 -4.10 -0.99 14.06
CA SER A 62 -3.66 -1.47 15.36
C SER A 62 -2.18 -1.79 15.47
N GLY A 63 -1.68 -1.80 16.70
CA GLY A 63 -0.39 -2.37 17.04
C GLY A 63 -0.34 -3.91 16.82
N HIS A 64 0.77 -4.50 17.18
CA HIS A 64 0.97 -5.95 17.04
C HIS A 64 0.24 -6.74 18.12
N GLY A 65 -0.17 -7.97 17.81
CA GLY A 65 -0.73 -8.91 18.77
C GLY A 65 -2.16 -8.60 19.23
N THR A 66 -2.83 -7.60 18.68
CA THR A 66 -4.18 -7.17 19.11
C THR A 66 -5.31 -8.12 18.68
N GLY A 67 -5.00 -9.14 17.87
CA GLY A 67 -5.96 -10.15 17.42
C GLY A 67 -6.75 -9.79 16.15
N LYS A 68 -6.25 -8.87 15.33
CA LYS A 68 -6.84 -8.48 14.04
C LYS A 68 -7.26 -9.66 13.17
N SER A 69 -6.30 -10.53 12.85
CA SER A 69 -6.53 -11.70 11.99
C SER A 69 -7.52 -12.67 12.63
N THR A 70 -7.55 -12.75 13.96
CA THR A 70 -8.55 -13.55 14.71
C THR A 70 -9.96 -12.99 14.53
N ILE A 71 -10.12 -11.66 14.57
CA ILE A 71 -11.42 -11.01 14.31
C ILE A 71 -11.87 -11.34 12.89
N LEU A 72 -11.00 -11.19 11.87
CA LEU A 72 -11.32 -11.52 10.47
C LEU A 72 -11.72 -12.99 10.30
N LEU A 73 -11.01 -13.90 10.95
CA LEU A 73 -11.32 -15.34 10.91
C LEU A 73 -12.74 -15.61 11.42
N TYR A 74 -13.07 -15.15 12.62
CA TYR A 74 -14.38 -15.39 13.21
C TYR A 74 -15.48 -14.63 12.48
N THR A 75 -15.19 -13.43 11.97
CA THR A 75 -16.13 -12.72 11.08
C THR A 75 -16.46 -13.58 9.86
N SER A 76 -15.46 -14.18 9.22
CA SER A 76 -15.68 -15.04 8.04
C SER A 76 -16.54 -16.27 8.34
N LEU A 77 -16.29 -16.90 9.47
CA LEU A 77 -17.06 -18.06 9.92
C LEU A 77 -18.51 -17.69 10.25
N LEU A 78 -18.71 -16.64 11.04
CA LEU A 78 -20.05 -16.18 11.40
C LEU A 78 -20.84 -15.65 10.20
N TRP A 79 -20.17 -15.03 9.21
CA TRP A 79 -20.79 -14.61 7.95
C TRP A 79 -21.42 -15.78 7.22
N GLN A 80 -20.71 -16.92 7.16
CA GLN A 80 -21.25 -18.15 6.58
C GLN A 80 -22.41 -18.76 7.37
N LEU A 81 -22.41 -18.60 8.70
CA LEU A 81 -23.51 -19.08 9.54
C LEU A 81 -24.76 -18.19 9.45
N LEU A 82 -24.56 -16.88 9.27
CA LEU A 82 -25.63 -15.90 9.24
C LEU A 82 -26.42 -15.93 7.93
N HIS A 83 -25.72 -16.07 6.80
CA HIS A 83 -26.30 -15.96 5.47
C HIS A 83 -26.61 -17.33 4.85
N GLY A 84 -27.61 -17.34 3.96
CA GLY A 84 -28.09 -18.53 3.23
C GLY A 84 -27.17 -18.92 2.05
N PRO A 85 -27.77 -19.37 0.95
CA PRO A 85 -27.06 -19.63 -0.30
C PRO A 85 -26.36 -18.39 -0.84
N ASP A 86 -25.49 -18.58 -1.82
CA ASP A 86 -24.76 -17.52 -2.52
C ASP A 86 -24.00 -16.57 -1.59
N THR A 87 -23.12 -17.18 -0.75
CA THR A 87 -22.36 -16.48 0.28
C THR A 87 -20.85 -16.70 0.12
N LEU A 88 -20.11 -15.61 -0.02
CA LEU A 88 -18.64 -15.61 -0.04
C LEU A 88 -18.06 -14.80 1.12
N SER A 89 -17.10 -15.38 1.81
CA SER A 89 -16.14 -14.64 2.64
C SER A 89 -14.78 -14.68 1.95
N LEU A 90 -14.34 -13.55 1.40
CA LEU A 90 -13.04 -13.39 0.74
C LEU A 90 -12.07 -12.72 1.68
N ILE A 91 -10.97 -13.38 2.02
CA ILE A 91 -9.89 -12.80 2.81
C ILE A 91 -8.65 -12.58 1.94
N LEU A 92 -8.21 -11.33 1.88
CA LEU A 92 -7.03 -10.89 1.15
C LEU A 92 -5.86 -10.68 2.11
N SER A 93 -4.70 -11.19 1.78
CA SER A 93 -3.46 -11.01 2.54
C SER A 93 -2.31 -10.63 1.59
N PRO A 94 -1.32 -9.82 2.01
CA PRO A 94 -0.21 -9.40 1.14
C PRO A 94 0.60 -10.58 0.59
N THR A 95 0.76 -11.64 1.36
CA THR A 95 1.62 -12.78 0.99
C THR A 95 0.89 -14.11 1.10
N HIS A 96 1.30 -15.06 0.26
CA HIS A 96 0.78 -16.43 0.30
C HIS A 96 0.99 -17.11 1.67
N ARG A 97 2.13 -16.85 2.34
CA ARG A 97 2.40 -17.37 3.68
C ARG A 97 1.36 -16.92 4.72
N GLN A 98 0.94 -15.65 4.66
CA GLN A 98 -0.10 -15.14 5.56
C GLN A 98 -1.45 -15.80 5.29
N SER A 99 -1.82 -15.99 4.02
CA SER A 99 -3.02 -16.75 3.64
C SER A 99 -2.99 -18.18 4.18
N LEU A 100 -1.86 -18.90 4.08
CA LEU A 100 -1.70 -20.24 4.63
C LEU A 100 -1.83 -20.28 6.17
N ASN A 101 -1.30 -19.29 6.87
CA ASN A 101 -1.45 -19.18 8.33
C ASN A 101 -2.94 -19.02 8.71
N MET A 102 -3.67 -18.19 7.98
CA MET A 102 -5.10 -17.99 8.18
C MET A 102 -5.89 -19.27 7.91
N ILE A 103 -5.53 -20.01 6.85
CA ILE A 103 -6.11 -21.34 6.55
C ILE A 103 -5.83 -22.35 7.67
N GLY A 104 -4.65 -22.32 8.26
CA GLY A 104 -4.31 -23.12 9.44
C GLY A 104 -5.22 -22.81 10.62
N ALA A 105 -5.43 -21.53 10.92
CA ALA A 105 -6.34 -21.08 11.98
C ALA A 105 -7.80 -21.46 11.68
N LEU A 106 -8.23 -21.37 10.43
CA LEU A 106 -9.55 -21.81 9.99
C LEU A 106 -9.76 -23.32 10.26
N LYS A 107 -8.78 -24.15 9.91
CA LYS A 107 -8.84 -25.60 10.18
C LYS A 107 -8.99 -25.87 11.69
N GLN A 108 -8.22 -25.19 12.51
CA GLN A 108 -8.27 -25.37 13.96
C GLN A 108 -9.64 -24.94 14.51
N ALA A 109 -10.17 -23.80 14.11
CA ALA A 109 -11.48 -23.33 14.55
C ALA A 109 -12.59 -24.32 14.17
N LEU A 110 -12.57 -24.83 12.94
CA LEU A 110 -13.55 -25.81 12.45
C LEU A 110 -13.44 -27.15 13.20
N SER A 111 -12.24 -27.66 13.46
CA SER A 111 -12.03 -28.87 14.23
C SER A 111 -12.54 -28.74 15.67
N THR A 112 -12.45 -27.54 16.24
CA THR A 112 -12.99 -27.27 17.59
C THR A 112 -14.52 -27.26 17.60
N ALA A 113 -15.12 -26.59 16.63
CA ALA A 113 -16.60 -26.47 16.57
C ALA A 113 -17.28 -27.73 16.05
N PHE A 114 -16.61 -28.49 15.19
CA PHE A 114 -17.16 -29.64 14.46
C PHE A 114 -16.17 -30.81 14.43
N PRO A 115 -15.86 -31.44 15.58
CA PRO A 115 -14.81 -32.47 15.68
C PRO A 115 -15.09 -33.71 14.80
N ASP A 116 -16.36 -34.05 14.57
CA ASP A 116 -16.77 -35.23 13.80
C ASP A 116 -16.86 -34.96 12.29
N ILE A 117 -16.58 -33.74 11.84
CA ILE A 117 -16.72 -33.36 10.44
C ILE A 117 -15.34 -33.14 9.84
N PRO A 118 -14.92 -33.95 8.83
CA PRO A 118 -13.71 -33.66 8.12
C PRO A 118 -13.87 -32.33 7.38
N ALA A 119 -13.21 -31.29 7.87
CA ALA A 119 -13.23 -29.98 7.23
C ALA A 119 -12.56 -30.10 5.85
N GLY A 120 -13.33 -29.95 4.78
CA GLY A 120 -12.84 -29.90 3.39
C GLY A 120 -12.06 -28.61 3.10
N VAL A 121 -11.14 -28.23 4.00
CA VAL A 121 -10.31 -27.04 3.84
C VAL A 121 -9.10 -27.40 3.00
N ASN A 122 -8.97 -26.74 1.85
CA ASN A 122 -7.84 -26.88 0.93
C ASN A 122 -6.85 -25.69 1.05
N ALA A 123 -5.89 -25.60 0.14
CA ALA A 123 -4.87 -24.55 0.13
C ALA A 123 -5.41 -23.13 -0.22
N SER A 124 -6.67 -23.02 -0.65
CA SER A 124 -7.30 -21.75 -1.02
C SER A 124 -8.44 -21.34 -0.08
N GLY A 125 -8.81 -22.20 0.87
CA GLY A 125 -9.90 -21.92 1.80
C GLY A 125 -10.84 -23.10 2.03
N TRP A 126 -12.11 -22.84 2.24
CA TRP A 126 -13.12 -23.82 2.57
C TRP A 126 -14.35 -23.69 1.66
N ILE A 127 -14.61 -24.70 0.86
CA ILE A 127 -15.87 -24.84 0.11
C ILE A 127 -16.86 -25.58 1.00
N ILE A 128 -17.82 -24.85 1.56
CA ILE A 128 -18.80 -25.36 2.50
C ILE A 128 -19.86 -26.18 1.76
N ASN A 129 -20.39 -25.59 0.70
CA ASN A 129 -21.39 -26.21 -0.16
C ASN A 129 -21.32 -25.60 -1.57
N ASP A 130 -20.87 -26.39 -2.53
CA ASP A 130 -20.70 -25.94 -3.91
C ASP A 130 -22.05 -25.65 -4.61
N ARG A 131 -23.05 -26.48 -4.37
CA ARG A 131 -24.40 -26.28 -4.95
C ARG A 131 -25.10 -25.01 -4.46
N LEU A 132 -24.83 -24.62 -3.21
CA LEU A 132 -25.35 -23.40 -2.59
C LEU A 132 -24.40 -22.22 -2.78
N ARG A 133 -23.28 -22.39 -3.47
CA ARG A 133 -22.22 -21.36 -3.62
C ARG A 133 -21.81 -20.75 -2.27
N LYS A 134 -21.54 -21.60 -1.27
CA LYS A 134 -21.09 -21.16 0.07
C LYS A 134 -19.63 -21.49 0.25
N GLN A 135 -18.80 -20.45 0.46
CA GLN A 135 -17.36 -20.65 0.56
C GLN A 135 -16.64 -19.54 1.33
N ILE A 136 -15.49 -19.90 1.92
CA ILE A 136 -14.49 -18.98 2.43
C ILE A 136 -13.26 -19.12 1.53
N LEU A 137 -12.85 -18.04 0.89
CA LEU A 137 -11.61 -17.98 0.09
C LEU A 137 -10.58 -17.14 0.82
N MET A 138 -9.34 -17.61 0.85
CA MET A 138 -8.20 -16.91 1.39
C MET A 138 -7.11 -16.87 0.32
N THR A 139 -6.74 -15.68 -0.13
CA THR A 139 -5.81 -15.52 -1.24
C THR A 139 -4.82 -14.40 -0.99
N SER A 140 -3.64 -14.54 -1.60
CA SER A 140 -2.66 -13.46 -1.62
C SER A 140 -2.94 -12.48 -2.76
N THR A 141 -2.38 -11.30 -2.63
CA THR A 141 -2.58 -10.19 -3.58
C THR A 141 -1.67 -10.24 -4.79
N ASP A 142 -0.91 -11.32 -4.97
CA ASP A 142 0.01 -11.52 -6.10
C ASP A 142 -0.74 -11.75 -7.43
N GLN A 143 -2.06 -12.04 -7.37
CA GLN A 143 -2.90 -12.38 -8.53
C GLN A 143 -4.24 -11.63 -8.48
N PRO A 144 -4.24 -10.33 -8.79
CA PRO A 144 -5.43 -9.47 -8.70
C PRO A 144 -6.59 -9.95 -9.61
N GLU A 145 -6.28 -10.67 -10.70
CA GLU A 145 -7.29 -11.19 -11.63
C GLU A 145 -8.24 -12.21 -10.98
N ARG A 146 -7.81 -12.88 -9.92
CA ARG A 146 -8.64 -13.85 -9.19
C ARG A 146 -9.79 -13.22 -8.41
N ILE A 147 -9.75 -11.91 -8.18
CA ILE A 147 -10.77 -11.18 -7.43
C ILE A 147 -11.86 -10.66 -8.36
N GLN A 148 -11.49 -10.34 -9.61
CA GLN A 148 -12.44 -9.81 -10.58
C GLN A 148 -13.47 -10.88 -10.97
N GLY A 149 -14.74 -10.47 -11.07
CA GLY A 149 -15.84 -11.36 -11.45
C GLY A 149 -16.44 -12.20 -10.31
N LEU A 150 -16.01 -12.00 -9.07
CA LEU A 150 -16.64 -12.65 -7.91
C LEU A 150 -17.93 -11.89 -7.52
N HIS A 151 -19.07 -12.34 -8.02
CA HIS A 151 -20.37 -11.77 -7.68
C HIS A 151 -21.16 -12.75 -6.80
N PHE A 152 -21.49 -12.31 -5.59
CA PHE A 152 -22.26 -13.07 -4.61
C PHE A 152 -23.34 -12.18 -3.98
N GLU A 153 -24.49 -12.76 -3.65
CA GLU A 153 -25.57 -12.05 -2.96
C GLU A 153 -25.10 -11.55 -1.58
N ASN A 154 -24.38 -12.40 -0.85
CA ASN A 154 -23.88 -12.11 0.48
C ASN A 154 -22.34 -12.14 0.44
N LEU A 155 -21.70 -10.98 0.41
CA LEU A 155 -20.26 -10.85 0.22
C LEU A 155 -19.58 -10.16 1.41
N LEU A 156 -18.65 -10.86 2.05
CA LEU A 156 -17.70 -10.30 2.99
C LEU A 156 -16.32 -10.20 2.31
N VAL A 157 -15.74 -9.02 2.27
CA VAL A 157 -14.32 -8.83 1.93
C VAL A 157 -13.56 -8.43 3.18
N GLY A 158 -12.69 -9.31 3.64
CA GLY A 158 -11.73 -9.05 4.70
C GLY A 158 -10.35 -8.78 4.11
N VAL A 159 -9.66 -7.76 4.58
CA VAL A 159 -8.28 -7.46 4.17
C VAL A 159 -7.40 -7.54 5.40
N ASP A 160 -6.52 -8.54 5.46
CA ASP A 160 -5.50 -8.66 6.50
C ASP A 160 -4.20 -7.97 6.06
N GLU A 161 -3.58 -7.20 6.95
CA GLU A 161 -2.41 -6.37 6.69
C GLU A 161 -2.59 -5.42 5.48
N GLY A 162 -3.67 -4.64 5.50
CA GLY A 162 -4.09 -3.75 4.41
C GLY A 162 -3.01 -2.81 3.88
N THR A 163 -2.07 -2.35 4.73
CA THR A 163 -0.93 -1.52 4.26
C THR A 163 0.04 -2.27 3.36
N GLY A 164 0.00 -3.61 3.36
CA GLY A 164 0.76 -4.45 2.45
C GLY A 164 0.04 -4.80 1.14
N VAL A 165 -1.25 -4.46 1.02
CA VAL A 165 -2.07 -4.76 -0.17
C VAL A 165 -1.95 -3.64 -1.20
N PRO A 166 -1.62 -3.93 -2.47
CA PRO A 166 -1.54 -2.92 -3.53
C PRO A 166 -2.89 -2.24 -3.82
N ASP A 167 -2.85 -0.96 -4.20
CA ASP A 167 -4.01 -0.13 -4.54
C ASP A 167 -4.90 -0.77 -5.63
N ALA A 168 -4.30 -1.35 -6.66
CA ALA A 168 -5.02 -2.01 -7.75
C ALA A 168 -5.87 -3.20 -7.27
N VAL A 169 -5.34 -3.99 -6.32
CA VAL A 169 -6.05 -5.12 -5.71
C VAL A 169 -7.21 -4.62 -4.86
N PHE A 170 -7.00 -3.57 -4.09
CA PHE A 170 -8.05 -2.97 -3.28
C PHE A 170 -9.17 -2.37 -4.14
N SER A 171 -8.82 -1.69 -5.23
CA SER A 171 -9.79 -1.15 -6.20
C SER A 171 -10.63 -2.27 -6.82
N GLY A 172 -9.99 -3.39 -7.18
CA GLY A 172 -10.68 -4.60 -7.62
C GLY A 172 -11.62 -5.18 -6.56
N ALA A 173 -11.17 -5.24 -5.30
CA ALA A 173 -11.98 -5.69 -4.19
C ALA A 173 -13.18 -4.76 -3.92
N LYS A 174 -13.00 -3.45 -4.07
CA LYS A 174 -14.11 -2.48 -3.97
C LYS A 174 -15.15 -2.67 -5.07
N SER A 175 -14.75 -3.00 -6.29
CA SER A 175 -15.66 -3.15 -7.43
C SER A 175 -16.66 -4.29 -7.26
N ILE A 176 -16.32 -5.33 -6.49
CA ILE A 176 -17.22 -6.47 -6.23
C ILE A 176 -18.19 -6.23 -5.07
N LEU A 177 -18.01 -5.16 -4.28
CA LEU A 177 -18.90 -4.79 -3.15
C LEU A 177 -20.18 -4.06 -3.61
N SER A 178 -20.77 -4.49 -4.72
CA SER A 178 -21.92 -3.82 -5.34
C SER A 178 -23.28 -4.29 -4.82
N THR A 179 -23.31 -5.37 -4.03
CA THR A 179 -24.56 -5.93 -3.53
C THR A 179 -24.98 -5.31 -2.19
N PRO A 180 -26.29 -5.23 -1.89
CA PRO A 180 -26.77 -4.68 -0.61
C PRO A 180 -26.24 -5.42 0.63
N ASN A 181 -26.00 -6.72 0.51
CA ASN A 181 -25.42 -7.54 1.58
C ASN A 181 -23.91 -7.70 1.44
N SER A 182 -23.21 -6.66 1.03
CA SER A 182 -21.76 -6.64 1.02
C SER A 182 -21.20 -5.90 2.23
N LYS A 183 -20.02 -6.34 2.68
CA LYS A 183 -19.28 -5.74 3.81
C LYS A 183 -17.78 -5.77 3.57
N LEU A 184 -17.10 -4.68 3.92
CA LEU A 184 -15.65 -4.55 3.90
C LEU A 184 -15.12 -4.45 5.33
N VAL A 185 -14.15 -5.27 5.67
CA VAL A 185 -13.42 -5.18 6.93
C VAL A 185 -11.93 -5.16 6.65
N VAL A 186 -11.26 -4.06 6.95
CA VAL A 186 -9.81 -3.93 6.74
C VAL A 186 -9.10 -3.91 8.08
N ALA A 187 -8.13 -4.78 8.24
CA ALA A 187 -7.29 -4.86 9.42
C ALA A 187 -5.83 -4.66 9.04
N THR A 188 -5.11 -3.79 9.74
CA THR A 188 -3.71 -3.49 9.43
C THR A 188 -2.92 -2.93 10.59
N ASN A 189 -1.59 -3.09 10.51
CA ASN A 189 -0.67 -2.20 11.22
C ASN A 189 -0.43 -0.95 10.36
N PRO A 190 -0.35 0.24 10.94
CA PRO A 190 -0.18 1.50 10.19
C PRO A 190 1.28 1.71 9.78
N THR A 191 1.82 0.79 8.95
CA THR A 191 3.25 0.78 8.59
C THR A 191 3.61 1.82 7.56
N LYS A 192 2.69 2.13 6.64
CA LYS A 192 2.86 3.15 5.59
C LYS A 192 1.53 3.82 5.26
N LYS A 193 1.58 5.10 4.90
CA LYS A 193 0.42 5.88 4.46
C LYS A 193 0.10 5.55 3.00
N ASN A 194 -0.74 4.57 2.76
CA ASN A 194 -1.23 4.14 1.45
C ASN A 194 -2.75 4.34 1.34
N TRP A 195 -3.41 3.62 0.44
CA TRP A 195 -4.85 3.66 0.24
C TRP A 195 -5.67 3.49 1.53
N VAL A 196 -5.17 2.71 2.51
CA VAL A 196 -5.84 2.55 3.81
C VAL A 196 -5.92 3.88 4.52
N PHE A 197 -4.78 4.60 4.61
CA PHE A 197 -4.71 5.91 5.25
C PHE A 197 -5.58 6.95 4.54
N VAL A 198 -5.45 7.03 3.21
CA VAL A 198 -6.17 8.01 2.38
C VAL A 198 -7.69 7.81 2.42
N SER A 199 -8.15 6.58 2.60
CA SER A 199 -9.57 6.24 2.60
C SER A 199 -10.19 6.12 3.99
N LEU A 200 -9.49 6.47 5.07
CA LEU A 200 -10.02 6.35 6.44
C LEU A 200 -11.28 7.18 6.65
N ASP A 201 -11.30 8.41 6.14
CA ASP A 201 -12.45 9.33 6.31
C ASP A 201 -13.71 8.85 5.57
N SER A 202 -13.56 7.92 4.63
CA SER A 202 -14.70 7.31 3.92
C SER A 202 -15.24 6.04 4.57
N ALA A 203 -14.62 5.56 5.64
CA ALA A 203 -15.07 4.38 6.36
C ALA A 203 -16.21 4.72 7.32
N ASP A 204 -17.18 3.82 7.46
CA ASP A 204 -18.30 4.00 8.40
C ASP A 204 -17.83 3.92 9.86
N LYS A 205 -16.80 3.11 10.12
CA LYS A 205 -16.24 2.92 11.45
C LYS A 205 -14.73 2.65 11.42
N VAL A 206 -13.99 3.33 12.27
CA VAL A 206 -12.54 3.13 12.45
C VAL A 206 -12.24 2.82 13.90
N TYR A 207 -11.45 1.77 14.12
CA TYR A 207 -10.87 1.41 15.40
C TYR A 207 -9.36 1.61 15.36
N THR A 208 -8.81 2.28 16.36
CA THR A 208 -7.36 2.33 16.63
C THR A 208 -7.09 1.55 17.91
N LEU A 209 -6.28 0.49 17.80
CA LEU A 209 -6.04 -0.42 18.92
C LEU A 209 -4.57 -0.38 19.33
N SER A 210 -4.33 0.02 20.58
CA SER A 210 -3.01 -0.06 21.20
C SER A 210 -2.74 -1.49 21.68
N THR A 211 -1.55 -2.01 21.40
CA THR A 211 -1.04 -3.27 21.97
C THR A 211 -1.03 -3.23 23.50
N ILE A 212 -0.70 -2.07 24.07
CA ILE A 212 -0.61 -1.87 25.52
C ILE A 212 -2.00 -2.01 26.14
N ASP A 213 -3.01 -1.33 25.57
CA ASP A 213 -4.38 -1.37 26.12
C ASP A 213 -5.00 -2.76 25.96
N ILE A 214 -4.77 -3.41 24.82
CA ILE A 214 -5.24 -4.79 24.56
C ILE A 214 -4.58 -5.78 25.54
N LYS A 215 -3.29 -5.58 25.88
CA LYS A 215 -2.62 -6.39 26.92
C LYS A 215 -3.27 -6.18 28.28
N ALA A 216 -3.45 -4.95 28.70
CA ALA A 216 -4.07 -4.61 30.00
C ALA A 216 -5.50 -5.18 30.11
N GLU A 217 -6.30 -5.08 29.03
CA GLU A 217 -7.65 -5.67 28.98
C GLU A 217 -7.60 -7.21 29.05
N THR A 218 -6.63 -7.84 28.36
CA THR A 218 -6.41 -9.29 28.43
C THR A 218 -6.07 -9.75 29.82
N ASP A 219 -5.17 -9.06 30.50
CA ASP A 219 -4.77 -9.37 31.89
C ASP A 219 -5.95 -9.23 32.84
N SER A 220 -6.77 -8.19 32.67
CA SER A 220 -8.01 -8.00 33.45
C SER A 220 -9.00 -9.14 33.25
N CYS A 221 -9.20 -9.59 31.99
CA CYS A 221 -10.06 -10.75 31.70
C CYS A 221 -9.55 -12.04 32.35
N LYS A 222 -8.23 -12.26 32.39
CA LYS A 222 -7.62 -13.41 33.06
C LYS A 222 -7.79 -13.37 34.57
N ALA A 223 -7.57 -12.21 35.16
CA ALA A 223 -7.82 -12.01 36.58
C ALA A 223 -9.28 -12.30 36.97
N ALA A 224 -10.21 -12.10 36.01
CA ALA A 224 -11.62 -12.44 36.15
C ALA A 224 -11.95 -13.91 35.79
N GLY A 225 -10.95 -14.76 35.54
CA GLY A 225 -11.11 -16.20 35.30
C GLY A 225 -11.22 -16.62 33.85
N SER A 226 -10.91 -15.76 32.89
CA SER A 226 -10.86 -16.16 31.47
C SER A 226 -9.69 -17.13 31.22
N LEU A 227 -9.96 -18.20 30.46
CA LEU A 227 -8.95 -19.20 30.05
C LEU A 227 -8.17 -18.78 28.78
N ARG A 228 -8.28 -17.52 28.38
CA ARG A 228 -7.61 -16.98 27.21
C ARG A 228 -6.09 -17.09 27.31
N LYS A 229 -5.45 -17.46 26.19
CA LYS A 229 -3.98 -17.44 26.07
C LYS A 229 -3.48 -16.01 25.82
N ASP A 230 -2.29 -15.70 26.35
CA ASP A 230 -1.60 -14.46 26.03
C ASP A 230 -1.09 -14.48 24.59
N PHE A 231 -1.36 -13.43 23.86
CA PHE A 231 -0.75 -13.17 22.56
C PHE A 231 0.33 -12.08 22.63
N ILE A 232 0.36 -11.33 23.74
CA ILE A 232 1.30 -10.23 23.98
C ILE A 232 2.01 -10.50 25.31
N SER A 233 3.34 -10.68 25.26
CA SER A 233 4.15 -10.80 26.46
C SER A 233 4.68 -9.44 26.92
N ASP A 234 5.00 -9.30 28.20
CA ASP A 234 5.65 -8.10 28.73
C ASP A 234 7.00 -7.87 28.04
N ASN A 235 7.75 -8.95 27.77
CA ASN A 235 9.02 -8.89 27.04
C ASN A 235 8.87 -8.32 25.63
N PHE A 236 7.74 -8.56 24.96
CA PHE A 236 7.47 -7.96 23.65
C PHE A 236 7.37 -6.43 23.77
N ILE A 237 6.60 -5.94 24.76
CA ILE A 237 6.45 -4.48 24.97
C ILE A 237 7.78 -3.85 25.39
N GLU A 238 8.52 -4.50 26.31
CA GLU A 238 9.82 -4.00 26.79
C GLU A 238 10.87 -3.95 25.66
N SER A 239 10.80 -4.86 24.67
CA SER A 239 11.72 -4.84 23.52
C SER A 239 11.65 -3.56 22.71
N TYR A 240 10.55 -2.80 22.79
CA TYR A 240 10.37 -1.50 22.12
C TYR A 240 10.76 -0.30 23.00
N LYS A 241 11.28 -0.50 24.23
CA LYS A 241 11.63 0.60 25.11
C LYS A 241 12.58 1.61 24.48
N ASN A 242 13.58 1.12 23.75
CA ASN A 242 14.59 1.91 23.06
C ASN A 242 14.33 2.07 21.55
N ALA A 243 13.18 1.64 21.05
CA ALA A 243 12.78 1.80 19.67
C ALA A 243 12.49 3.28 19.34
N SER A 244 12.54 3.65 18.08
CA SER A 244 12.15 4.98 17.62
C SER A 244 10.68 5.28 17.98
N ASP A 245 10.34 6.55 18.06
CA ASP A 245 8.96 6.96 18.38
C ASP A 245 7.97 6.41 17.34
N ASP A 246 8.36 6.38 16.07
CA ASP A 246 7.50 5.82 15.02
C ASP A 246 7.34 4.31 15.10
N GLU A 247 8.39 3.57 15.50
CA GLU A 247 8.23 2.15 15.77
C GLU A 247 7.27 1.88 16.93
N LYS A 248 7.37 2.69 17.99
CA LYS A 248 6.42 2.62 19.13
C LYS A 248 5.00 2.94 18.66
N ARG A 249 4.83 4.01 17.87
CA ARG A 249 3.52 4.38 17.31
C ARG A 249 2.92 3.24 16.50
N ILE A 250 3.66 2.69 15.54
CA ILE A 250 3.20 1.63 14.64
C ILE A 250 2.95 0.32 15.39
N ARG A 251 3.94 -0.10 16.21
CA ARG A 251 3.96 -1.46 16.76
C ARG A 251 3.19 -1.60 18.06
N LEU A 252 3.19 -0.54 18.89
CA LEU A 252 2.55 -0.57 20.19
C LEU A 252 1.26 0.23 20.25
N LEU A 253 1.21 1.43 19.65
CA LEU A 253 0.03 2.30 19.78
C LEU A 253 -1.00 2.09 18.66
N GLY A 254 -0.62 1.45 17.56
CA GLY A 254 -1.50 1.32 16.39
C GLY A 254 -1.75 2.65 15.70
N GLU A 255 -0.84 3.59 15.85
CA GLU A 255 -0.90 4.92 15.27
C GLU A 255 -0.03 5.01 14.02
N TRP A 256 -0.46 5.85 13.09
CA TRP A 256 0.33 6.14 11.91
C TRP A 256 1.66 6.81 12.29
N PRO A 257 2.75 6.51 11.56
CA PRO A 257 4.02 7.17 11.81
C PRO A 257 3.87 8.69 11.68
N SER A 258 4.60 9.42 12.51
CA SER A 258 4.79 10.85 12.33
C SER A 258 5.43 11.07 10.96
N ASN A 259 5.13 12.13 10.29
CA ASN A 259 5.34 12.39 8.85
C ASN A 259 6.70 12.05 8.21
N THR A 260 7.59 11.31 8.86
CA THR A 260 8.98 11.25 8.39
C THR A 260 9.65 9.89 8.33
N SER A 261 9.12 8.78 8.90
CA SER A 261 10.11 7.79 9.24
C SER A 261 10.32 6.61 8.29
N ASN A 262 9.35 5.93 7.71
CA ASN A 262 9.70 4.67 7.00
C ASN A 262 8.85 4.33 5.77
N SER A 263 7.98 5.18 5.32
CA SER A 263 7.21 4.93 4.09
C SER A 263 7.47 6.00 3.06
N PHE A 264 7.83 5.59 1.87
CA PHE A 264 7.71 6.45 0.71
C PHE A 264 6.20 6.59 0.43
N TYR A 265 5.72 7.84 0.42
CA TYR A 265 4.31 8.13 0.15
C TYR A 265 4.20 9.02 -1.08
N PHE A 266 3.37 8.62 -2.03
CA PHE A 266 3.11 9.38 -3.23
C PHE A 266 1.60 9.65 -3.38
N SER A 267 1.26 10.92 -3.48
CA SER A 267 -0.07 11.39 -3.84
C SER A 267 0.01 12.76 -4.51
N ALA A 268 -0.71 12.94 -5.59
CA ALA A 268 -0.85 14.24 -6.25
C ALA A 268 -2.35 14.59 -6.28
N ARG A 269 -2.69 15.81 -5.90
CA ARG A 269 -4.06 16.29 -5.99
C ARG A 269 -4.36 16.85 -7.39
N PRO A 270 -5.61 16.72 -7.86
CA PRO A 270 -6.00 17.38 -9.11
C PRO A 270 -5.84 18.90 -9.02
N ARG A 271 -5.47 19.50 -10.16
CA ARG A 271 -5.41 20.95 -10.31
C ARG A 271 -6.81 21.56 -10.25
N THR A 272 -6.91 22.71 -9.60
CA THR A 272 -8.11 23.55 -9.53
C THR A 272 -7.90 24.88 -10.27
N GLU A 273 -8.96 25.65 -10.50
CA GLU A 273 -8.86 26.98 -11.13
C GLU A 273 -8.07 27.99 -10.29
N ASN A 274 -7.94 27.77 -9.00
CA ASN A 274 -7.18 28.63 -8.09
C ASN A 274 -5.67 28.39 -8.10
N ASP A 275 -5.21 27.28 -8.71
CA ASP A 275 -3.80 26.95 -8.79
C ASP A 275 -3.14 27.77 -9.91
N SER A 276 -2.20 28.62 -9.54
CA SER A 276 -1.44 29.43 -10.48
C SER A 276 -0.45 28.58 -11.28
N LEU A 277 -0.09 29.07 -12.45
CA LEU A 277 1.00 28.52 -13.27
C LEU A 277 1.98 29.64 -13.57
N ASN A 278 3.25 29.42 -13.26
CA ASN A 278 4.33 30.36 -13.58
C ASN A 278 4.83 30.19 -15.03
N ASP A 279 5.87 30.94 -15.40
CA ASP A 279 6.42 30.94 -16.77
C ASP A 279 7.65 30.05 -16.91
N VAL A 280 7.92 29.18 -15.94
CA VAL A 280 9.08 28.27 -15.93
C VAL A 280 8.60 26.85 -15.98
N LEU A 281 8.89 26.15 -17.07
CA LEU A 281 8.70 24.70 -17.20
C LEU A 281 9.98 24.00 -16.77
N THR A 282 9.90 23.24 -15.70
CA THR A 282 10.99 22.35 -15.26
C THR A 282 10.74 20.95 -15.81
N VAL A 283 11.77 20.39 -16.43
CA VAL A 283 11.72 19.06 -17.03
C VAL A 283 12.76 18.16 -16.38
N GLY A 284 12.33 17.04 -15.81
CA GLY A 284 13.19 15.98 -15.30
C GLY A 284 13.20 14.79 -16.26
N ILE A 285 14.39 14.30 -16.60
CA ILE A 285 14.57 13.17 -17.52
C ILE A 285 15.44 12.12 -16.83
N ASP A 286 14.90 10.92 -16.75
CA ASP A 286 15.66 9.71 -16.42
C ASP A 286 15.99 8.96 -17.70
N LEU A 287 17.29 8.87 -18.03
CA LEU A 287 17.75 8.29 -19.29
C LEU A 287 18.00 6.79 -19.14
N ALA A 288 17.35 6.00 -20.00
CA ALA A 288 17.65 4.59 -20.14
C ALA A 288 19.11 4.35 -20.58
N GLY A 289 19.77 3.46 -19.85
CA GLY A 289 21.07 2.92 -20.26
C GLY A 289 20.97 1.93 -21.44
N VAL A 290 22.09 1.24 -21.69
CA VAL A 290 22.18 0.16 -22.69
C VAL A 290 21.43 -1.12 -22.21
N GLY A 291 20.31 -0.99 -21.53
CA GLY A 291 19.58 -2.06 -20.85
C GLY A 291 18.11 -2.16 -21.24
N ARG A 292 17.31 -2.65 -20.31
CA ARG A 292 15.84 -2.78 -20.41
C ARG A 292 15.10 -1.61 -19.79
N ASP A 293 15.84 -0.64 -19.23
CA ASP A 293 15.26 0.52 -18.56
C ASP A 293 14.62 1.46 -19.60
N LYS A 294 13.66 2.23 -19.15
CA LYS A 294 12.91 3.18 -19.99
C LYS A 294 13.47 4.57 -19.82
N THR A 295 13.52 5.33 -20.90
CA THR A 295 13.69 6.78 -20.76
C THR A 295 12.36 7.41 -20.46
N THR A 296 12.27 8.12 -19.35
CA THR A 296 11.05 8.79 -18.92
C THR A 296 11.28 10.29 -18.74
N LEU A 297 10.22 11.03 -18.91
CA LEU A 297 10.21 12.49 -18.80
C LEU A 297 9.02 12.90 -17.95
N THR A 298 9.28 13.76 -16.97
CA THR A 298 8.25 14.48 -16.21
C THR A 298 8.47 15.97 -16.38
N ALA A 299 7.40 16.73 -16.60
CA ALA A 299 7.44 18.19 -16.69
C ALA A 299 6.48 18.83 -15.68
N CYS A 300 6.97 19.84 -14.97
CA CYS A 300 6.19 20.65 -14.04
C CYS A 300 6.16 22.10 -14.46
N LEU A 301 4.99 22.70 -14.38
CA LEU A 301 4.79 24.14 -14.52
C LEU A 301 4.29 24.67 -13.18
N ASP A 302 5.12 25.42 -12.48
CA ASP A 302 4.94 25.70 -11.07
C ASP A 302 4.85 24.39 -10.24
N TYR A 303 3.89 24.24 -9.36
CA TYR A 303 3.66 23.03 -8.56
C TYR A 303 2.81 21.96 -9.29
N THR A 304 2.49 22.19 -10.56
CA THR A 304 1.60 21.33 -11.34
C THR A 304 2.39 20.45 -12.30
N ILE A 305 2.23 19.13 -12.17
CA ILE A 305 2.73 18.18 -13.16
C ILE A 305 1.85 18.27 -14.40
N VAL A 306 2.45 18.63 -15.53
CA VAL A 306 1.76 18.86 -16.81
C VAL A 306 2.08 17.79 -17.86
N GLU A 307 3.11 16.99 -17.64
CA GLU A 307 3.48 15.84 -18.48
C GLU A 307 4.16 14.76 -17.64
N SER A 308 3.90 13.51 -17.94
CA SER A 308 4.65 12.35 -17.44
C SER A 308 4.55 11.25 -18.51
N CYS A 309 5.65 10.95 -19.18
CA CYS A 309 5.61 10.03 -20.31
C CYS A 309 6.89 9.22 -20.48
N GLU A 310 6.77 8.09 -21.17
CA GLU A 310 7.88 7.31 -21.67
C GLU A 310 8.32 7.85 -23.02
N ILE A 311 9.61 8.08 -23.17
CA ILE A 311 10.23 8.44 -24.44
C ILE A 311 10.75 7.15 -25.08
N PRO A 312 10.32 6.79 -26.29
CA PRO A 312 10.86 5.63 -26.97
C PRO A 312 12.39 5.70 -27.06
N SER A 313 13.07 4.70 -26.52
CA SER A 313 14.54 4.60 -26.51
C SER A 313 15.02 3.78 -27.72
N PRO A 314 15.08 4.36 -28.92
CA PRO A 314 15.66 3.66 -30.04
C PRO A 314 17.17 3.50 -29.81
N LYS A 315 17.76 2.41 -30.28
CA LYS A 315 19.21 2.18 -30.23
C LYS A 315 20.05 3.31 -30.87
N ASN A 316 19.41 4.23 -31.56
CA ASN A 316 20.01 5.37 -32.25
C ASN A 316 19.81 6.64 -31.40
N ILE A 317 20.90 7.16 -30.85
CA ILE A 317 20.93 8.33 -29.98
C ILE A 317 20.33 9.59 -30.61
N THR A 318 20.53 9.81 -31.91
CA THR A 318 19.98 10.97 -32.62
C THR A 318 18.44 10.94 -32.63
N LYS A 319 17.85 9.76 -32.85
CA LYS A 319 16.39 9.57 -32.82
C LYS A 319 15.86 9.78 -31.40
N HIS A 320 16.62 9.38 -30.41
CA HIS A 320 16.26 9.56 -28.99
C HIS A 320 16.26 11.05 -28.63
N ASN A 321 17.32 11.80 -28.94
CA ASN A 321 17.38 13.24 -28.75
C ASN A 321 16.24 13.96 -29.48
N THR A 322 15.92 13.55 -30.70
CA THR A 322 14.79 14.11 -31.44
C THR A 322 13.46 13.86 -30.73
N ALA A 323 13.22 12.66 -30.21
CA ALA A 323 12.00 12.34 -29.47
C ALA A 323 11.86 13.20 -28.21
N ILE A 324 12.93 13.35 -27.42
CA ILE A 324 12.94 14.23 -26.26
C ILE A 324 12.63 15.68 -26.66
N LYS A 325 13.31 16.20 -27.69
CA LYS A 325 13.05 17.55 -28.21
C LYS A 325 11.60 17.75 -28.64
N THR A 326 10.99 16.75 -29.27
CA THR A 326 9.60 16.84 -29.71
C THR A 326 8.66 17.08 -28.53
N VAL A 327 8.89 16.40 -27.40
CA VAL A 327 8.09 16.62 -26.17
C VAL A 327 8.33 18.02 -25.61
N ILE A 328 9.59 18.48 -25.55
CA ILE A 328 9.93 19.83 -25.07
C ILE A 328 9.34 20.92 -25.99
N ASP A 329 9.42 20.73 -27.29
CA ASP A 329 8.93 21.70 -28.29
C ASP A 329 7.39 21.81 -28.29
N LYS A 330 6.66 20.77 -27.85
CA LYS A 330 5.21 20.84 -27.59
C LYS A 330 4.86 22.03 -26.70
N TYR A 331 5.68 22.33 -25.69
CA TYR A 331 5.45 23.44 -24.76
C TYR A 331 6.01 24.77 -25.27
N LYS A 332 7.02 24.77 -26.14
CA LYS A 332 7.55 25.98 -26.76
C LYS A 332 6.59 26.61 -27.75
N HIS A 333 5.85 25.79 -28.51
CA HIS A 333 5.02 26.26 -29.62
C HIS A 333 3.53 26.32 -29.24
N ASN A 334 3.10 25.62 -28.21
CA ASN A 334 1.74 25.68 -27.72
C ASN A 334 1.64 26.66 -26.55
N ARG A 335 0.71 27.61 -26.68
CA ARG A 335 0.31 28.50 -25.58
C ARG A 335 -0.29 27.66 -24.47
N TYR A 336 0.53 27.20 -23.52
CA TYR A 336 -0.01 26.51 -22.38
C TYR A 336 -0.75 27.51 -21.49
N ASN A 337 -2.07 27.40 -21.38
CA ASN A 337 -2.93 28.33 -20.62
C ASN A 337 -2.82 29.82 -21.07
N GLY A 338 -2.57 30.08 -22.36
CA GLY A 338 -2.49 31.44 -22.90
C GLY A 338 -1.16 32.18 -22.64
N LYS A 339 -0.16 31.54 -22.03
CA LYS A 339 1.14 32.12 -21.77
C LYS A 339 2.08 31.99 -22.96
N GLU A 340 2.70 33.09 -23.34
CA GLU A 340 3.77 33.17 -24.32
C GLU A 340 5.12 33.25 -23.58
N ASN A 341 6.20 32.70 -24.16
CA ASN A 341 7.57 32.79 -23.63
C ASN A 341 7.82 32.00 -22.33
N ILE A 342 7.47 30.73 -22.30
CA ILE A 342 7.84 29.82 -21.20
C ILE A 342 9.35 29.59 -21.21
N ARG A 343 10.00 29.80 -20.05
CA ARG A 343 11.40 29.44 -19.83
C ARG A 343 11.54 27.97 -19.49
N PHE A 344 12.61 27.34 -19.94
CA PHE A 344 12.85 25.90 -19.77
C PHE A 344 14.06 25.64 -18.92
N ASN A 345 13.90 24.85 -17.86
CA ASN A 345 14.98 24.26 -17.09
C ASN A 345 14.91 22.74 -17.27
N ILE A 346 15.95 22.16 -17.88
CA ILE A 346 15.99 20.73 -18.20
C ILE A 346 17.07 20.08 -17.33
N PHE A 347 16.70 19.06 -16.60
CA PHE A 347 17.57 18.27 -15.73
C PHE A 347 17.58 16.82 -16.21
N VAL A 348 18.76 16.22 -16.28
CA VAL A 348 18.94 14.87 -16.83
C VAL A 348 19.77 14.03 -15.91
N ASP A 349 19.29 12.84 -15.52
CA ASP A 349 20.14 11.88 -14.81
C ASP A 349 21.19 11.27 -15.75
N LEU A 350 22.43 11.41 -15.35
CA LEU A 350 23.59 10.85 -16.04
C LEU A 350 24.31 9.79 -15.19
N THR A 351 23.69 9.25 -14.17
CA THR A 351 24.30 8.24 -13.30
C THR A 351 24.65 6.99 -14.10
N GLY A 352 25.95 6.68 -14.17
CA GLY A 352 26.45 5.50 -14.89
C GLY A 352 26.64 5.64 -16.41
N GLN A 353 26.28 6.80 -17.01
CA GLN A 353 26.32 7.00 -18.47
C GLN A 353 27.18 8.16 -18.97
N LEU A 354 28.03 8.70 -18.11
CA LEU A 354 28.77 9.95 -18.29
C LEU A 354 29.66 10.06 -19.55
N ILE A 355 29.90 8.99 -20.29
CA ILE A 355 30.98 8.97 -21.30
C ILE A 355 30.45 8.83 -22.72
N GLU A 356 29.24 8.28 -22.94
CA GLU A 356 28.80 7.90 -24.30
C GLU A 356 27.58 8.67 -24.81
N TYR A 357 26.86 9.39 -23.96
CA TYR A 357 25.61 10.06 -24.32
C TYR A 357 25.83 11.52 -24.72
N LYS A 358 25.82 11.83 -26.02
CA LYS A 358 25.76 13.21 -26.51
C LYS A 358 24.33 13.70 -26.54
N ILE A 359 23.93 14.47 -25.52
CA ILE A 359 22.69 15.25 -25.53
C ILE A 359 22.94 16.54 -26.30
N ASP A 360 22.11 16.81 -27.30
CA ASP A 360 22.28 17.94 -28.23
C ASP A 360 21.40 19.16 -27.90
N PHE A 361 20.93 19.25 -26.66
CA PHE A 361 20.18 20.39 -26.12
C PHE A 361 20.76 20.83 -24.76
N PRO A 362 20.59 22.10 -24.35
CA PRO A 362 21.02 22.58 -23.06
C PRO A 362 20.30 21.87 -21.91
N TYR A 363 21.04 21.36 -20.94
CA TYR A 363 20.53 20.68 -19.74
C TYR A 363 21.48 20.83 -18.55
N THR A 364 20.95 20.61 -17.36
CA THR A 364 21.74 20.48 -16.14
C THR A 364 21.82 18.99 -15.76
N PRO A 365 23.04 18.44 -15.62
CA PRO A 365 23.19 17.04 -15.24
C PRO A 365 22.87 16.81 -13.77
N VAL A 366 22.24 15.70 -13.46
CA VAL A 366 21.98 15.19 -12.13
C VAL A 366 22.75 13.88 -11.94
N LEU A 367 23.36 13.69 -10.78
CA LEU A 367 24.07 12.47 -10.41
C LEU A 367 23.42 11.87 -9.16
N PHE A 368 22.63 10.87 -9.30
CA PHE A 368 21.91 10.23 -8.20
C PHE A 368 22.82 9.68 -7.09
N SER A 369 24.00 9.22 -7.45
CA SER A 369 25.00 8.73 -6.50
C SER A 369 25.75 9.81 -5.72
N ALA A 370 25.64 11.07 -6.11
CA ALA A 370 26.32 12.17 -5.42
C ALA A 370 25.71 12.39 -4.03
N LYS A 371 26.50 12.98 -3.13
CA LYS A 371 26.08 13.36 -1.78
C LYS A 371 25.95 14.89 -1.73
N HIS A 372 24.85 15.37 -1.20
CA HIS A 372 24.58 16.80 -1.03
C HIS A 372 24.30 17.10 0.45
N ASP A 373 23.16 16.72 0.96
CA ASP A 373 22.79 16.89 2.36
C ASP A 373 23.25 15.66 3.18
N PRO A 374 23.99 15.86 4.29
CA PRO A 374 24.47 14.76 5.15
C PRO A 374 23.34 13.92 5.77
N LYS A 375 22.11 14.41 5.80
CA LYS A 375 20.91 13.69 6.25
C LYS A 375 20.58 12.50 5.33
N TYR A 376 20.98 12.56 4.06
CA TYR A 376 20.64 11.56 3.06
C TYR A 376 21.83 10.72 2.64
N ALA A 377 21.58 9.49 2.21
CA ALA A 377 22.62 8.60 1.69
C ALA A 377 23.15 9.09 0.34
N ASN A 378 22.30 9.68 -0.49
CA ASN A 378 22.62 10.23 -1.81
C ASN A 378 21.54 11.22 -2.27
N ILE A 379 21.83 11.95 -3.36
CA ILE A 379 20.91 12.96 -3.96
C ILE A 379 19.58 12.32 -4.38
N ARG A 380 19.56 11.10 -4.92
CA ARG A 380 18.31 10.43 -5.29
C ARG A 380 17.38 10.27 -4.08
N SER A 381 17.90 9.85 -2.93
CA SER A 381 17.12 9.71 -1.71
C SER A 381 16.59 11.04 -1.20
N GLU A 382 17.38 12.11 -1.32
CA GLU A 382 16.99 13.48 -0.98
C GLU A 382 15.81 13.94 -1.87
N MET A 383 15.94 13.82 -3.19
CA MET A 383 14.90 14.23 -4.15
C MET A 383 13.59 13.44 -3.97
N LEU A 384 13.68 12.15 -3.74
CA LEU A 384 12.51 11.31 -3.49
C LEU A 384 11.83 11.64 -2.14
N ASP A 385 12.60 11.97 -1.10
CA ASP A 385 12.03 12.38 0.19
C ASP A 385 11.26 13.71 0.05
N MET A 386 11.71 14.62 -0.81
CA MET A 386 11.00 15.87 -1.14
C MET A 386 9.67 15.61 -1.87
N VAL A 387 9.61 14.62 -2.76
CA VAL A 387 8.34 14.19 -3.39
C VAL A 387 7.38 13.63 -2.34
N THR A 388 7.89 12.85 -1.38
CA THR A 388 7.09 12.36 -0.26
C THR A 388 6.55 13.52 0.58
N GLU A 389 7.37 14.49 0.91
CA GLU A 389 6.97 15.67 1.68
C GLU A 389 5.91 16.50 0.94
N ALA A 390 6.09 16.72 -0.36
CA ALA A 390 5.11 17.41 -1.20
C ALA A 390 3.77 16.65 -1.27
N SER A 391 3.82 15.34 -1.34
CA SER A 391 2.63 14.48 -1.36
C SER A 391 1.85 14.56 -0.03
N VAL A 392 2.57 14.51 1.10
CA VAL A 392 1.98 14.64 2.44
C VAL A 392 1.32 16.01 2.63
N ASN A 393 2.01 17.07 2.18
CA ASN A 393 1.53 18.46 2.32
C ASN A 393 0.49 18.85 1.25
N SER A 394 0.13 17.92 0.34
CA SER A 394 -0.79 18.17 -0.78
C SER A 394 -0.36 19.32 -1.70
N THR A 395 0.94 19.60 -1.77
CA THR A 395 1.52 20.62 -2.66
C THR A 395 1.82 20.08 -4.04
N LEU A 396 1.91 18.77 -4.21
CA LEU A 396 2.07 18.12 -5.49
C LEU A 396 0.73 18.11 -6.24
N ILE A 397 0.66 18.79 -7.35
CA ILE A 397 -0.56 18.99 -8.14
C ILE A 397 -0.40 18.28 -9.49
N VAL A 398 -1.48 17.73 -10.04
CA VAL A 398 -1.48 17.09 -11.35
C VAL A 398 -2.57 17.71 -12.24
N ASP A 399 -2.22 18.02 -13.49
CA ASP A 399 -3.21 18.46 -14.48
C ASP A 399 -4.12 17.29 -14.88
N LYS A 400 -5.37 17.60 -15.22
CA LYS A 400 -6.45 16.63 -15.46
C LYS A 400 -6.15 15.58 -16.54
N ASP A 401 -5.28 15.91 -17.50
CA ASP A 401 -4.97 15.07 -18.65
C ASP A 401 -3.69 14.23 -18.43
N VAL A 402 -3.07 14.29 -17.24
CA VAL A 402 -1.83 13.58 -16.93
C VAL A 402 -2.11 12.31 -16.14
N ASP A 403 -1.68 11.17 -16.68
CA ASP A 403 -1.75 9.87 -15.98
C ASP A 403 -0.47 9.61 -15.18
N LEU A 404 -0.60 9.52 -13.85
CA LEU A 404 0.47 9.19 -12.92
C LEU A 404 0.39 7.74 -12.38
N SER A 405 -0.39 6.87 -13.02
CA SER A 405 -0.54 5.47 -12.58
C SER A 405 0.81 4.73 -12.53
N HIS A 406 1.68 4.96 -13.49
CA HIS A 406 3.02 4.37 -13.52
C HIS A 406 3.90 4.85 -12.35
N VAL A 407 3.90 6.16 -12.06
CA VAL A 407 4.61 6.73 -10.91
C VAL A 407 4.12 6.10 -9.61
N LYS A 408 2.82 5.94 -9.47
CA LYS A 408 2.20 5.36 -8.28
C LYS A 408 2.58 3.89 -8.07
N ILE A 409 2.58 3.10 -9.15
CA ILE A 409 3.02 1.69 -9.11
C ILE A 409 4.49 1.59 -8.67
N GLU A 410 5.36 2.46 -9.17
CA GLU A 410 6.77 2.49 -8.79
C GLU A 410 6.95 2.95 -7.33
N ALA A 411 6.22 3.99 -6.92
CA ALA A 411 6.23 4.52 -5.55
C ALA A 411 5.85 3.47 -4.50
N ASP A 412 4.88 2.61 -4.81
CA ASP A 412 4.45 1.53 -3.93
C ASP A 412 5.53 0.46 -3.68
N ASN A 413 6.57 0.41 -4.53
CA ASN A 413 7.66 -0.56 -4.43
C ASN A 413 8.95 0.03 -3.80
N VAL A 414 8.97 1.29 -3.41
CA VAL A 414 10.12 1.95 -2.78
C VAL A 414 9.94 2.02 -1.27
N GLU A 415 11.01 1.79 -0.54
CA GLU A 415 11.02 1.91 0.91
C GLU A 415 12.00 2.99 1.36
N ARG A 416 11.58 3.78 2.34
CA ARG A 416 12.42 4.77 3.02
C ARG A 416 13.02 4.13 4.27
N LEU A 417 14.33 4.02 4.32
CA LEU A 417 15.07 3.38 5.41
C LEU A 417 16.05 4.38 6.02
N VAL A 418 16.49 4.11 7.24
CA VAL A 418 17.68 4.74 7.82
C VAL A 418 18.81 3.70 7.76
N ASN A 419 19.89 4.04 7.05
CA ASN A 419 21.00 3.11 6.89
C ASN A 419 21.88 3.03 8.18
N ALA A 420 22.88 2.17 8.17
CA ALA A 420 23.78 1.96 9.31
C ALA A 420 24.56 3.24 9.72
N GLU A 421 24.66 4.23 8.84
CA GLU A 421 25.30 5.53 9.09
C GLU A 421 24.32 6.57 9.65
N GLY A 422 23.05 6.20 9.91
CA GLY A 422 22.02 7.10 10.39
C GLY A 422 21.42 8.01 9.30
N ARG A 423 21.68 7.72 8.02
CA ARG A 423 21.23 8.55 6.88
C ARG A 423 19.96 7.96 6.25
N ILE A 424 19.09 8.84 5.79
CA ILE A 424 17.90 8.46 5.03
C ILE A 424 18.34 7.90 3.67
N GLN A 425 17.89 6.68 3.39
CA GLN A 425 18.08 5.99 2.12
C GLN A 425 16.75 5.54 1.58
N ILE A 426 16.45 5.89 0.32
CA ILE A 426 15.29 5.36 -0.37
C ILE A 426 15.76 4.24 -1.29
N THR A 427 15.24 3.04 -1.02
CA THR A 427 15.69 1.82 -1.71
C THR A 427 15.28 1.83 -3.17
N LYS A 428 16.15 1.27 -4.03
CA LYS A 428 15.78 0.94 -5.41
C LYS A 428 15.28 -0.50 -5.41
N PRO A 429 14.02 -0.75 -5.80
CA PRO A 429 13.50 -2.11 -5.89
C PRO A 429 14.19 -2.89 -7.01
N SER A 430 13.92 -4.19 -7.10
CA SER A 430 14.42 -5.03 -8.20
C SER A 430 13.84 -4.64 -9.57
N LYS A 431 12.73 -3.91 -9.59
CA LYS A 431 12.13 -3.29 -10.80
C LYS A 431 12.59 -1.85 -10.94
N SER A 432 12.64 -1.37 -12.18
CA SER A 432 12.99 0.03 -12.48
C SER A 432 11.99 1.01 -11.87
N THR A 433 12.49 2.20 -11.53
CA THR A 433 11.71 3.33 -10.95
C THR A 433 11.80 4.56 -11.85
N ASP A 434 11.84 4.36 -13.16
CA ASP A 434 12.18 5.38 -14.14
C ASP A 434 11.21 6.59 -14.11
N TYR A 435 9.90 6.35 -14.02
CA TYR A 435 8.89 7.42 -13.92
C TYR A 435 8.97 8.19 -12.61
N LEU A 436 9.19 7.48 -11.50
CA LEU A 436 9.34 8.09 -10.18
C LEU A 436 10.64 8.90 -10.10
N ASP A 437 11.71 8.40 -10.70
CA ASP A 437 13.01 9.05 -10.74
C ASP A 437 12.95 10.33 -11.61
N SER A 438 12.31 10.31 -12.79
CA SER A 438 12.11 11.52 -13.60
C SER A 438 11.24 12.57 -12.90
N LEU A 439 10.21 12.14 -12.14
CA LEU A 439 9.42 13.04 -11.31
C LEU A 439 10.26 13.65 -10.18
N ALA A 440 11.09 12.87 -9.49
CA ALA A 440 11.93 13.35 -8.41
C ALA A 440 12.95 14.40 -8.92
N ILE A 441 13.57 14.16 -10.08
CA ILE A 441 14.45 15.12 -10.74
C ILE A 441 13.69 16.41 -11.05
N CYS A 442 12.53 16.31 -11.66
CA CYS A 442 11.73 17.47 -12.01
C CYS A 442 11.34 18.29 -10.78
N TRP A 443 10.72 17.63 -9.79
CA TRP A 443 10.16 18.28 -8.61
C TRP A 443 11.20 18.94 -7.74
N ALA A 444 12.28 18.23 -7.38
CA ALA A 444 13.31 18.74 -6.51
C ALA A 444 14.04 19.96 -7.10
N ASN A 445 14.26 19.99 -8.40
CA ASN A 445 14.93 21.09 -9.05
C ASN A 445 14.00 22.28 -9.37
N HIS A 446 12.68 22.06 -9.33
CA HIS A 446 11.70 23.14 -9.45
C HIS A 446 11.62 23.97 -8.17
N ILE A 447 11.62 23.33 -6.99
CA ILE A 447 11.47 23.99 -5.69
C ILE A 447 12.76 24.72 -5.27
N HIS A 448 13.90 24.11 -5.55
CA HIS A 448 15.18 24.70 -5.25
C HIS A 448 15.72 25.42 -6.49
N GLU A 449 15.46 26.72 -6.63
CA GLU A 449 16.20 27.63 -7.54
C GLU A 449 17.70 27.71 -7.20
N ARG A 450 18.26 26.68 -6.60
CA ARG A 450 19.69 26.58 -6.35
C ARG A 450 20.34 26.02 -7.60
N PRO A 451 21.14 26.80 -8.31
CA PRO A 451 22.17 26.20 -9.12
C PRO A 451 23.07 25.45 -8.11
N VAL A 452 22.85 24.16 -7.94
CA VAL A 452 23.90 23.31 -7.39
C VAL A 452 25.06 23.53 -8.36
N ASP A 453 26.17 24.13 -7.89
CA ASP A 453 27.37 24.30 -8.69
C ASP A 453 28.00 22.92 -8.90
N LEU A 454 27.30 22.12 -9.68
CA LEU A 454 27.64 20.76 -10.07
C LEU A 454 28.83 20.74 -11.03
N ASN A 455 29.11 21.88 -11.68
CA ASN A 455 30.18 21.94 -12.67
C ASN A 455 31.56 21.63 -12.06
N ASP A 456 31.86 22.08 -10.86
CA ASP A 456 33.16 21.79 -10.23
C ASP A 456 33.19 20.34 -9.68
N ARG A 457 32.10 19.82 -9.11
CA ARG A 457 32.03 18.43 -8.62
C ARG A 457 31.97 17.41 -9.75
N ILE A 458 31.31 17.71 -10.86
CA ILE A 458 31.33 16.86 -12.06
C ILE A 458 32.75 16.73 -12.61
N LYS A 459 33.51 17.80 -12.63
CA LYS A 459 34.92 17.77 -13.03
C LYS A 459 35.76 16.85 -12.11
N ASP A 460 35.49 16.89 -10.80
CA ASP A 460 36.20 16.04 -9.83
C ASP A 460 35.81 14.55 -9.98
N VAL A 461 34.55 14.23 -10.17
CA VAL A 461 34.08 12.85 -10.40
C VAL A 461 34.60 12.28 -11.73
N ILE A 462 34.63 13.11 -12.79
CA ILE A 462 35.21 12.72 -14.08
C ILE A 462 36.74 12.52 -13.93
N ALA A 463 37.41 13.36 -13.15
CA ALA A 463 38.83 13.22 -12.87
C ALA A 463 39.15 11.96 -12.05
N GLU A 464 38.33 11.64 -11.06
CA GLU A 464 38.46 10.43 -10.24
C GLU A 464 38.22 9.15 -11.04
N HIS A 465 37.20 9.15 -11.90
CA HIS A 465 36.90 8.00 -12.78
C HIS A 465 38.00 7.78 -13.81
N ARG A 466 38.55 8.84 -14.40
CA ARG A 466 39.72 8.75 -15.29
C ARG A 466 41.00 8.23 -14.62
N LYS A 467 41.13 8.41 -13.29
CA LYS A 467 42.24 7.81 -12.51
C LYS A 467 42.03 6.32 -12.21
N LYS A 468 40.78 5.83 -12.18
CA LYS A 468 40.48 4.41 -11.93
C LYS A 468 40.49 3.54 -13.19
N VAL A 469 40.48 4.14 -14.36
CA VAL A 469 40.44 3.45 -15.69
C VAL A 469 41.84 3.47 -16.35
N ARG A 470 42.84 4.11 -15.73
CA ARG A 470 44.26 3.97 -16.02
C ARG A 470 44.92 3.04 -15.00
#